data_d378d1f26b604d42e1d24f4e3ed45788
#
_entry.id   d378d1f26b604d42e1d24f4e3ed45788
#
_cell.length_a   1.000
_cell.length_b   1.000
_cell.length_c   1.000
_cell.angle_alpha   90.00
_cell.angle_beta   90.00
_cell.angle_gamma   90.00
#
_symmetry.space_group_name_H-M   'P 1'
#
loop_
_entity.id
_entity.type
_entity.pdbx_description
1 polymer ?
#
loop_
_entity_poly.entity_id
_entity_poly.type
_entity_poly.pdbx_seq_one_letter_code
_entity_poly.pdbx_strand_id
1 'polypeptide(L)'
;MPGLNLSIALERYDRHFPFFDGTVKPPAGVRLEVFQVGQSGPLRDGGDRHGRMLHGKEFDIAEFSMSSYLMAIDRGMPITGVPVFPRRLFSASGMFVRADSDMTEPKHLIGKRVALSSFQTTLSLLAKGDLKFEYGVAWEDIHWFVSRKEKVAFTPKAGVRITEMQIGRAHV
;
A
#
# COMPACT_ATOMS: atom_id res chain seq x y z
N MET A 1 -5.35 -27.75 -27.02
CA MET A 1 -6.05 -27.31 -25.81
C MET A 1 -6.32 -25.82 -25.96
N PRO A 2 -7.47 -25.28 -25.54
CA PRO A 2 -7.66 -23.83 -25.53
C PRO A 2 -6.55 -23.20 -24.66
N GLY A 3 -5.93 -22.15 -25.15
CA GLY A 3 -4.88 -21.43 -24.42
C GLY A 3 -5.46 -20.74 -23.18
N LEU A 4 -4.67 -20.63 -22.10
CA LEU A 4 -5.02 -19.86 -20.89
C LEU A 4 -4.83 -18.37 -21.17
N ASN A 5 -5.88 -17.59 -21.04
CA ASN A 5 -5.82 -16.13 -21.11
C ASN A 5 -5.78 -15.57 -19.70
N LEU A 6 -4.77 -14.75 -19.39
CA LEU A 6 -4.61 -14.10 -18.09
C LEU A 6 -4.41 -12.60 -18.29
N SER A 7 -4.94 -11.84 -17.37
CA SER A 7 -4.75 -10.40 -17.23
C SER A 7 -3.86 -10.10 -16.04
N ILE A 8 -2.89 -9.19 -16.19
CA ILE A 8 -2.03 -8.73 -15.10
C ILE A 8 -2.03 -7.20 -15.00
N ALA A 9 -2.29 -6.67 -13.82
CA ALA A 9 -2.23 -5.24 -13.53
C ALA A 9 -0.96 -4.89 -12.74
N LEU A 10 -0.13 -4.04 -13.32
CA LEU A 10 1.14 -3.60 -12.76
C LEU A 10 1.27 -2.08 -12.82
N GLU A 11 2.02 -1.50 -11.89
CA GLU A 11 2.50 -0.14 -12.04
C GLU A 11 3.77 -0.12 -12.90
N ARG A 12 3.96 0.95 -13.69
CA ARG A 12 5.11 1.04 -14.59
C ARG A 12 6.37 1.48 -13.85
N TYR A 13 6.95 0.55 -13.11
CA TYR A 13 8.31 0.68 -12.57
C TYR A 13 9.32 0.10 -13.56
N ASP A 14 10.58 0.48 -13.40
CA ASP A 14 11.71 -0.09 -14.16
C ASP A 14 11.73 -1.63 -14.16
N ARG A 15 11.54 -2.26 -13.00
CA ARG A 15 11.49 -3.72 -12.82
C ARG A 15 10.27 -4.41 -13.44
N HIS A 16 9.21 -3.67 -13.75
CA HIS A 16 8.02 -4.19 -14.45
C HIS A 16 8.07 -3.90 -15.95
N PHE A 17 9.01 -3.05 -16.39
CA PHE A 17 9.11 -2.65 -17.78
C PHE A 17 9.18 -3.82 -18.76
N PRO A 18 9.89 -4.93 -18.45
CA PRO A 18 9.94 -6.12 -19.31
C PRO A 18 8.59 -6.77 -19.62
N PHE A 19 7.58 -6.54 -18.83
CA PHE A 19 6.21 -6.97 -19.12
C PHE A 19 5.54 -6.07 -20.16
N PHE A 20 5.86 -4.77 -20.17
CA PHE A 20 5.23 -3.80 -21.06
C PHE A 20 5.90 -3.73 -22.43
N ASP A 21 7.19 -4.03 -22.53
CA ASP A 21 7.94 -4.02 -23.79
C ASP A 21 7.97 -5.39 -24.51
N GLY A 22 7.39 -6.42 -23.85
CA GLY A 22 7.34 -7.77 -24.39
C GLY A 22 8.63 -8.58 -24.24
N THR A 23 9.61 -8.11 -23.47
CA THR A 23 10.82 -8.88 -23.12
C THR A 23 10.46 -10.14 -22.35
N VAL A 24 9.57 -10.02 -21.36
CA VAL A 24 9.00 -11.18 -20.64
C VAL A 24 7.89 -11.79 -21.51
N LYS A 25 8.08 -13.05 -21.87
CA LYS A 25 7.09 -13.80 -22.65
C LYS A 25 6.43 -14.86 -21.78
N PRO A 26 5.10 -15.00 -21.84
CA PRO A 26 4.43 -16.08 -21.15
C PRO A 26 4.84 -17.45 -21.73
N PRO A 27 4.71 -18.51 -20.95
CA PRO A 27 4.97 -19.87 -21.45
C PRO A 27 4.01 -20.26 -22.58
N ALA A 28 4.37 -21.28 -23.35
CA ALA A 28 3.53 -21.80 -24.44
C ALA A 28 2.12 -22.15 -23.93
N GLY A 29 1.10 -21.75 -24.69
CA GLY A 29 -0.30 -21.97 -24.33
C GLY A 29 -0.89 -20.92 -23.36
N VAL A 30 -0.09 -19.92 -22.93
CA VAL A 30 -0.59 -18.82 -22.09
C VAL A 30 -0.54 -17.51 -22.90
N ARG A 31 -1.64 -16.78 -22.91
CA ARG A 31 -1.70 -15.38 -23.37
C ARG A 31 -1.80 -14.50 -22.13
N LEU A 32 -0.89 -13.53 -22.02
CA LEU A 32 -0.85 -12.57 -20.93
C LEU A 32 -1.19 -11.17 -21.46
N GLU A 33 -2.24 -10.58 -20.95
CA GLU A 33 -2.60 -9.18 -21.21
C GLU A 33 -2.11 -8.31 -20.06
N VAL A 34 -1.26 -7.32 -20.36
CA VAL A 34 -0.59 -6.49 -19.35
C VAL A 34 -1.22 -5.11 -19.30
N PHE A 35 -1.77 -4.75 -18.15
CA PHE A 35 -2.39 -3.45 -17.88
C PHE A 35 -1.48 -2.59 -17.01
N GLN A 36 -1.26 -1.34 -17.45
CA GLN A 36 -0.61 -0.35 -16.61
C GLN A 36 -1.64 0.32 -15.71
N VAL A 37 -1.68 -0.03 -14.43
CA VAL A 37 -2.65 0.50 -13.45
C VAL A 37 -1.93 0.99 -12.21
N GLY A 38 -2.04 2.29 -11.90
CA GLY A 38 -1.44 2.91 -10.74
C GLY A 38 -2.16 2.60 -9.42
N GLN A 39 -1.53 2.93 -8.30
CA GLN A 39 -2.10 2.74 -6.95
C GLN A 39 -3.15 3.77 -6.58
N SER A 40 -3.07 4.97 -7.12
CA SER A 40 -3.96 6.08 -6.79
C SER A 40 -4.38 6.81 -8.07
N GLY A 41 -5.65 7.16 -8.11
CA GLY A 41 -6.21 7.99 -9.15
C GLY A 41 -5.53 9.31 -9.24
N PRO A 42 -5.56 10.27 -10.02
CA PRO A 42 -5.97 10.36 -11.41
C PRO A 42 -4.79 10.10 -12.38
N LEU A 43 -3.92 9.21 -12.02
CA LEU A 43 -2.72 8.91 -12.81
C LEU A 43 -3.07 7.90 -13.90
N ARG A 44 -3.16 8.41 -15.14
CA ARG A 44 -3.34 7.60 -16.36
C ARG A 44 -4.55 6.65 -16.23
N ASP A 45 -4.84 5.71 -16.89
CA ASP A 45 -5.82 4.62 -16.85
C ASP A 45 -6.74 4.41 -15.61
N GLY A 46 -7.01 5.45 -14.82
CA GLY A 46 -7.98 5.46 -13.72
C GLY A 46 -7.46 4.99 -12.35
N GLY A 47 -6.22 4.55 -12.25
CA GLY A 47 -5.59 4.18 -10.96
C GLY A 47 -6.34 3.11 -10.16
N ASP A 48 -6.04 3.06 -8.85
CA ASP A 48 -6.68 2.19 -7.86
C ASP A 48 -6.59 0.67 -8.16
N ARG A 49 -5.44 0.21 -8.62
CA ARG A 49 -5.20 -1.22 -8.88
C ARG A 49 -5.66 -2.12 -7.74
N HIS A 50 -5.41 -1.71 -6.49
CA HIS A 50 -5.76 -2.50 -5.31
C HIS A 50 -7.28 -2.63 -5.13
N GLY A 51 -8.03 -1.55 -5.25
CA GLY A 51 -9.49 -1.59 -5.14
C GLY A 51 -10.13 -2.35 -6.29
N ARG A 52 -9.66 -2.14 -7.51
CA ARG A 52 -10.14 -2.84 -8.71
C ARG A 52 -9.89 -4.35 -8.63
N MET A 53 -8.71 -4.77 -8.14
CA MET A 53 -8.42 -6.18 -7.89
C MET A 53 -9.29 -6.75 -6.77
N LEU A 54 -9.39 -6.06 -5.63
CA LEU A 54 -10.01 -6.58 -4.42
C LEU A 54 -11.54 -6.65 -4.52
N HIS A 55 -12.15 -5.61 -5.04
CA HIS A 55 -13.61 -5.47 -5.09
C HIS A 55 -14.19 -5.75 -6.48
N GLY A 56 -13.49 -5.28 -7.52
CA GLY A 56 -13.93 -5.45 -8.91
C GLY A 56 -13.58 -6.80 -9.50
N LYS A 57 -12.56 -7.49 -8.98
CA LYS A 57 -11.98 -8.73 -9.57
C LYS A 57 -11.67 -8.55 -11.06
N GLU A 58 -11.18 -7.36 -11.42
CA GLU A 58 -11.00 -6.99 -12.82
C GLU A 58 -9.78 -7.64 -13.47
N PHE A 59 -8.86 -8.19 -12.65
CA PHE A 59 -7.63 -8.79 -13.12
C PHE A 59 -7.42 -10.17 -12.49
N ASP A 60 -6.81 -11.08 -13.23
CA ASP A 60 -6.42 -12.39 -12.69
C ASP A 60 -5.21 -12.26 -11.77
N ILE A 61 -4.30 -11.35 -12.09
CA ILE A 61 -3.06 -11.08 -11.34
C ILE A 61 -2.89 -9.59 -11.14
N ALA A 62 -2.42 -9.18 -9.96
CA ALA A 62 -2.04 -7.78 -9.73
C ALA A 62 -0.91 -7.67 -8.71
N GLU A 63 -0.03 -6.65 -8.89
CA GLU A 63 0.81 -6.20 -7.78
C GLU A 63 -0.10 -5.61 -6.69
N PHE A 64 0.07 -6.06 -5.47
CA PHE A 64 -0.84 -5.73 -4.38
C PHE A 64 -0.10 -5.29 -3.11
N SER A 65 -0.74 -4.47 -2.27
CA SER A 65 -0.20 -4.08 -0.99
C SER A 65 -0.19 -5.26 -0.01
N MET A 66 0.96 -5.60 0.58
CA MET A 66 1.07 -6.71 1.52
C MET A 66 0.12 -6.54 2.71
N SER A 67 0.01 -5.35 3.29
CA SER A 67 -0.89 -5.12 4.42
C SER A 67 -2.37 -5.29 4.04
N SER A 68 -2.77 -4.78 2.87
CA SER A 68 -4.13 -4.98 2.36
C SER A 68 -4.40 -6.46 2.05
N TYR A 69 -3.39 -7.19 1.57
CA TYR A 69 -3.48 -8.64 1.38
C TYR A 69 -3.72 -9.38 2.71
N LEU A 70 -2.94 -9.07 3.75
CA LEU A 70 -3.12 -9.67 5.07
C LEU A 70 -4.52 -9.38 5.65
N MET A 71 -4.99 -8.14 5.52
CA MET A 71 -6.34 -7.76 5.95
C MET A 71 -7.42 -8.51 5.15
N ALA A 72 -7.22 -8.69 3.84
CA ALA A 72 -8.16 -9.41 2.99
C ALA A 72 -8.24 -10.89 3.36
N ILE A 73 -7.11 -11.53 3.64
CA ILE A 73 -7.06 -12.93 4.11
C ILE A 73 -7.76 -13.06 5.47
N ASP A 74 -7.50 -12.15 6.42
CA ASP A 74 -8.18 -12.11 7.72
C ASP A 74 -9.71 -12.00 7.58
N ARG A 75 -10.19 -11.37 6.51
CA ARG A 75 -11.62 -11.25 6.18
C ARG A 75 -12.16 -12.38 5.29
N GLY A 76 -11.39 -13.41 5.02
CA GLY A 76 -11.79 -14.52 4.16
C GLY A 76 -12.04 -14.15 2.70
N MET A 77 -11.45 -13.04 2.22
CA MET A 77 -11.60 -12.63 0.82
C MET A 77 -10.85 -13.60 -0.11
N PRO A 78 -11.43 -13.97 -1.27
CA PRO A 78 -10.89 -14.99 -2.14
C PRO A 78 -9.74 -14.46 -3.02
N ILE A 79 -8.60 -14.17 -2.39
CA ILE A 79 -7.35 -13.79 -3.06
C ILE A 79 -6.22 -14.68 -2.56
N THR A 80 -5.25 -14.94 -3.43
CA THR A 80 -4.07 -15.76 -3.12
C THR A 80 -2.81 -14.95 -3.39
N GLY A 81 -1.89 -14.91 -2.44
CA GLY A 81 -0.58 -14.27 -2.62
C GLY A 81 0.41 -15.20 -3.31
N VAL A 82 1.04 -14.70 -4.37
CA VAL A 82 2.22 -15.33 -4.98
C VAL A 82 3.46 -14.74 -4.27
N PRO A 83 4.44 -15.54 -3.82
CA PRO A 83 5.57 -15.07 -3.03
C PRO A 83 6.62 -14.32 -3.87
N VAL A 84 6.17 -13.33 -4.63
CA VAL A 84 7.00 -12.43 -5.42
C VAL A 84 6.84 -11.02 -4.87
N PHE A 85 7.95 -10.40 -4.45
CA PHE A 85 7.97 -9.09 -3.81
C PHE A 85 8.68 -8.07 -4.71
N PRO A 86 7.97 -7.46 -5.65
CA PRO A 86 8.59 -6.57 -6.65
C PRO A 86 9.07 -5.25 -6.05
N ARG A 87 8.50 -4.81 -4.92
CA ARG A 87 8.89 -3.59 -4.24
C ARG A 87 9.31 -3.87 -2.80
N ARG A 88 10.55 -3.48 -2.46
CA ARG A 88 11.11 -3.58 -1.11
C ARG A 88 11.67 -2.23 -0.68
N LEU A 89 11.22 -1.72 0.46
CA LEU A 89 11.64 -0.45 1.02
C LEU A 89 11.82 -0.60 2.53
N PHE A 90 12.80 0.11 3.07
CA PHE A 90 12.91 0.28 4.52
C PHE A 90 11.84 1.26 5.01
N SER A 91 11.14 0.91 6.07
CA SER A 91 10.08 1.74 6.67
C SER A 91 10.62 3.10 7.15
N ALA A 92 11.81 3.11 7.74
CA ALA A 92 12.47 4.32 8.23
C ALA A 92 12.73 5.36 7.13
N SER A 93 12.93 4.94 5.88
CA SER A 93 13.14 5.87 4.76
C SER A 93 11.92 6.72 4.40
N GLY A 94 10.76 6.39 4.93
CA GLY A 94 9.49 7.11 4.73
C GLY A 94 9.05 7.93 5.94
N MET A 95 9.86 8.04 6.99
CA MET A 95 9.56 8.82 8.19
C MET A 95 10.30 10.16 8.15
N PHE A 96 9.56 11.25 8.29
CA PHE A 96 10.08 12.60 8.22
C PHE A 96 9.57 13.43 9.39
N VAL A 97 10.41 14.34 9.88
CA VAL A 97 10.05 15.39 10.82
C VAL A 97 10.36 16.74 10.18
N ARG A 98 9.75 17.81 10.68
CA ARG A 98 10.08 19.18 10.22
C ARG A 98 11.53 19.50 10.57
N ALA A 99 12.20 20.21 9.70
CA ALA A 99 13.62 20.57 9.90
C ALA A 99 13.84 21.48 11.12
N ASP A 100 12.82 22.25 11.51
CA ASP A 100 12.81 23.12 12.68
C ASP A 100 12.26 22.42 13.95
N SER A 101 12.11 21.10 13.91
CA SER A 101 11.63 20.31 15.04
C SER A 101 12.77 19.96 16.00
N ASP A 102 12.47 19.93 17.28
CA ASP A 102 13.35 19.42 18.35
C ASP A 102 13.36 17.89 18.47
N MET A 103 12.61 17.20 17.61
CA MET A 103 12.54 15.75 17.60
C MET A 103 13.79 15.12 16.98
N THR A 104 14.63 14.51 17.81
CA THR A 104 15.90 13.88 17.42
C THR A 104 15.90 12.35 17.56
N GLU A 105 14.88 11.80 18.22
CA GLU A 105 14.73 10.35 18.40
C GLU A 105 13.25 9.94 18.32
N PRO A 106 12.97 8.66 17.98
CA PRO A 106 11.59 8.16 17.82
C PRO A 106 10.70 8.31 19.06
N LYS A 107 11.26 8.28 20.27
CA LYS A 107 10.49 8.47 21.52
C LYS A 107 9.85 9.84 21.64
N HIS A 108 10.39 10.84 20.96
CA HIS A 108 9.78 12.18 20.92
C HIS A 108 8.44 12.21 20.17
N LEU A 109 8.05 11.13 19.50
CA LEU A 109 6.73 10.99 18.88
C LEU A 109 5.61 10.68 19.86
N ILE A 110 5.92 10.27 21.09
CA ILE A 110 4.92 10.02 22.15
C ILE A 110 4.11 11.29 22.41
N GLY A 111 2.79 11.19 22.36
CA GLY A 111 1.86 12.30 22.50
C GLY A 111 1.75 13.22 21.27
N LYS A 112 2.51 12.99 20.22
CA LYS A 112 2.51 13.85 19.02
C LYS A 112 1.47 13.44 18.00
N ARG A 113 1.29 14.31 17.00
CA ARG A 113 0.45 14.08 15.82
C ARG A 113 1.32 13.62 14.66
N VAL A 114 0.96 12.49 14.06
CA VAL A 114 1.69 11.92 12.91
C VAL A 114 0.72 11.75 11.74
N ALA A 115 1.10 12.28 10.58
CA ALA A 115 0.33 12.19 9.36
C ALA A 115 0.76 10.97 8.51
N LEU A 116 -0.21 10.26 7.98
CA LEU A 116 -0.03 9.11 7.10
C LEU A 116 -0.91 9.26 5.85
N SER A 117 -0.54 8.60 4.79
CA SER A 117 -1.43 8.45 3.62
C SER A 117 -2.69 7.67 3.99
N SER A 118 -2.55 6.47 4.54
CA SER A 118 -3.60 5.72 5.24
C SER A 118 -2.97 4.89 6.36
N PHE A 119 -3.78 4.46 7.34
CA PHE A 119 -3.28 3.83 8.56
C PHE A 119 -2.65 2.45 8.30
N GLN A 120 -3.17 1.72 7.32
CA GLN A 120 -2.82 0.33 7.04
C GLN A 120 -2.07 0.12 5.72
N THR A 121 -1.44 1.13 5.14
CA THR A 121 -0.49 0.85 4.04
C THR A 121 0.67 0.01 4.57
N THR A 122 1.29 -0.79 3.70
CA THR A 122 2.44 -1.64 4.10
C THR A 122 3.54 -0.82 4.77
N LEU A 123 3.87 0.36 4.22
CA LEU A 123 4.87 1.24 4.80
C LEU A 123 4.45 1.75 6.19
N SER A 124 3.19 2.19 6.33
CA SER A 124 2.66 2.65 7.63
C SER A 124 2.60 1.52 8.67
N LEU A 125 2.28 0.30 8.25
CA LEU A 125 2.27 -0.87 9.13
C LEU A 125 3.68 -1.20 9.63
N LEU A 126 4.65 -1.26 8.73
CA LEU A 126 6.05 -1.54 9.08
C LEU A 126 6.61 -0.43 9.98
N ALA A 127 6.42 0.85 9.63
CA ALA A 127 6.89 1.96 10.45
C ALA A 127 6.33 1.94 11.87
N LYS A 128 5.05 1.60 12.04
CA LYS A 128 4.44 1.41 13.37
C LYS A 128 5.02 0.19 14.10
N GLY A 129 5.32 -0.88 13.37
CA GLY A 129 6.00 -2.05 13.92
C GLY A 129 7.39 -1.68 14.46
N ASP A 130 8.19 -0.99 13.65
CA ASP A 130 9.53 -0.54 14.06
C ASP A 130 9.45 0.41 15.27
N LEU A 131 8.55 1.40 15.24
CA LEU A 131 8.34 2.30 16.38
C LEU A 131 8.06 1.53 17.68
N LYS A 132 7.19 0.51 17.61
CA LYS A 132 6.82 -0.26 18.79
C LYS A 132 7.90 -1.22 19.25
N PHE A 133 8.46 -2.02 18.34
CA PHE A 133 9.34 -3.14 18.71
C PHE A 133 10.80 -2.75 18.82
N GLU A 134 11.26 -1.75 18.07
CA GLU A 134 12.64 -1.28 18.11
C GLU A 134 12.83 -0.10 19.08
N TYR A 135 11.83 0.79 19.16
CA TYR A 135 11.96 2.05 19.88
C TYR A 135 11.03 2.18 21.11
N GLY A 136 10.14 1.21 21.34
CA GLY A 136 9.23 1.21 22.48
C GLY A 136 8.13 2.29 22.41
N VAL A 137 7.82 2.80 21.20
CA VAL A 137 6.76 3.80 20.97
C VAL A 137 5.48 3.09 20.57
N ALA A 138 4.50 3.01 21.45
CA ALA A 138 3.24 2.33 21.16
C ALA A 138 2.36 3.14 20.20
N TRP A 139 1.55 2.45 19.43
CA TRP A 139 0.65 3.10 18.46
C TRP A 139 -0.42 3.94 19.14
N GLU A 140 -0.80 3.55 20.30
CA GLU A 140 -1.79 4.17 21.18
C GLU A 140 -1.29 5.51 21.72
N ASP A 141 0.03 5.69 21.81
CA ASP A 141 0.67 6.91 22.33
C ASP A 141 0.75 8.03 21.28
N ILE A 142 0.38 7.74 20.03
CA ILE A 142 0.42 8.68 18.92
C ILE A 142 -0.99 9.00 18.44
N HIS A 143 -1.25 10.26 18.08
CA HIS A 143 -2.47 10.63 17.36
C HIS A 143 -2.23 10.61 15.85
N TRP A 144 -2.84 9.65 15.16
CA TRP A 144 -2.66 9.43 13.73
C TRP A 144 -3.64 10.26 12.92
N PHE A 145 -3.13 10.92 11.88
CA PHE A 145 -3.91 11.65 10.91
C PHE A 145 -3.78 10.98 9.54
N VAL A 146 -4.89 10.66 8.90
CA VAL A 146 -4.89 9.93 7.61
C VAL A 146 -5.61 10.73 6.54
N SER A 147 -5.06 10.72 5.32
CA SER A 147 -5.62 11.45 4.18
C SER A 147 -6.44 10.57 3.23
N ARG A 148 -6.45 9.26 3.45
CA ARG A 148 -7.18 8.30 2.62
C ARG A 148 -7.81 7.23 3.47
N LYS A 149 -8.97 6.75 3.03
CA LYS A 149 -9.62 5.57 3.58
C LYS A 149 -8.84 4.29 3.23
N GLU A 150 -9.02 3.28 4.04
CA GLU A 150 -8.45 1.95 3.78
C GLU A 150 -9.21 1.23 2.66
N LYS A 151 -8.48 0.37 1.93
CA LYS A 151 -9.09 -0.50 0.92
C LYS A 151 -9.89 -1.65 1.53
N VAL A 152 -9.49 -2.09 2.72
CA VAL A 152 -10.20 -3.06 3.54
C VAL A 152 -10.64 -2.35 4.82
N ALA A 153 -11.93 -2.31 5.08
CA ALA A 153 -12.46 -1.67 6.29
C ALA A 153 -11.96 -2.38 7.55
N PHE A 154 -11.65 -1.63 8.60
CA PHE A 154 -11.24 -2.16 9.89
C PHE A 154 -11.75 -1.27 11.03
N THR A 155 -11.81 -1.84 12.22
CA THR A 155 -12.06 -1.08 13.45
C THR A 155 -10.73 -0.93 14.19
N PRO A 156 -10.29 0.30 14.50
CA PRO A 156 -9.09 0.50 15.29
C PRO A 156 -9.19 -0.20 16.65
N LYS A 157 -8.07 -0.74 17.14
CA LYS A 157 -7.97 -1.25 18.50
C LYS A 157 -8.28 -0.12 19.50
N ALA A 158 -8.87 -0.48 20.64
CA ALA A 158 -9.13 0.48 21.71
C ALA A 158 -7.85 1.25 22.11
N GLY A 159 -7.98 2.56 22.28
CA GLY A 159 -6.86 3.46 22.57
C GLY A 159 -6.16 4.05 21.34
N VAL A 160 -6.28 3.47 20.16
CA VAL A 160 -5.70 4.02 18.91
C VAL A 160 -6.56 5.17 18.42
N ARG A 161 -5.97 6.36 18.30
CA ARG A 161 -6.64 7.59 17.84
C ARG A 161 -6.31 7.87 16.39
N ILE A 162 -7.34 7.81 15.53
CA ILE A 162 -7.20 8.09 14.09
C ILE A 162 -8.18 9.20 13.72
N THR A 163 -7.68 10.23 13.03
CA THR A 163 -8.48 11.33 12.49
C THR A 163 -8.32 11.37 10.97
N GLU A 164 -9.43 11.33 10.23
CA GLU A 164 -9.40 11.59 8.78
C GLU A 164 -9.19 13.09 8.53
N MET A 165 -8.17 13.41 7.72
CA MET A 165 -7.91 14.77 7.26
C MET A 165 -8.52 14.98 5.88
N GLN A 166 -9.24 16.08 5.72
CA GLN A 166 -9.45 16.62 4.38
C GLN A 166 -8.19 17.39 4.00
N ILE A 167 -7.43 16.88 3.04
CA ILE A 167 -6.36 17.68 2.44
C ILE A 167 -7.05 18.74 1.58
N GLY A 168 -7.16 19.95 2.11
CA GLY A 168 -7.55 21.11 1.33
C GLY A 168 -6.62 21.21 0.12
N ARG A 169 -7.17 21.45 -1.06
CA ARG A 169 -6.35 21.84 -2.22
C ARG A 169 -5.60 23.10 -1.80
N ALA A 170 -4.29 23.01 -1.71
CA ALA A 170 -3.47 24.20 -1.65
C ALA A 170 -3.78 24.99 -2.94
N HIS A 171 -4.42 26.14 -2.80
CA HIS A 171 -4.51 27.07 -3.91
C HIS A 171 -3.10 27.60 -4.13
N VAL A 172 -2.46 27.12 -5.19
CA VAL A 172 -1.26 27.71 -5.77
C VAL A 172 -1.70 28.87 -6.64
#